data_9206a9d0cced2f089444ce23e230c32c
#
_entry.id   9206a9d0cced2f089444ce23e230c32c
#
_cell.length_a   1.000
_cell.length_b   1.000
_cell.length_c   1.000
_cell.angle_alpha   90.00
_cell.angle_beta   90.00
_cell.angle_gamma   90.00
#
_symmetry.space_group_name_H-M   'P 1'
#
loop_
_entity.id
_entity.type
_entity.pdbx_description
1 polymer ?
#
loop_
_entity_poly.entity_id
_entity_poly.type
_entity_poly.pdbx_seq_one_letter_code
_entity_poly.pdbx_strand_id
1 'polypeptide(L)'
;MSEVDPENAQIYHNNGKKTILRLSDLNIQLESKMSSVSSKSYIVFHDAYQYFEKRYQLNPIASVAGSSGHSISVGRLIDIRKKIKNKNVICIFTEPQFPPKLVQTVISGTAVKKGILDPIGTSISPGPELYFTLLKNISHSISTCFKK
;
A
#
# COMPACT_ATOMS: atom_id res chain seq x y z
N MET A 1 -5.37 -23.71 -17.25
CA MET A 1 -5.96 -23.26 -18.55
C MET A 1 -5.56 -24.22 -19.66
N SER A 2 -4.26 -24.41 -19.95
CA SER A 2 -3.80 -25.27 -21.06
C SER A 2 -4.28 -26.74 -21.03
N GLU A 3 -4.54 -27.30 -19.87
CA GLU A 3 -5.09 -28.66 -19.71
C GLU A 3 -6.60 -28.72 -19.99
N VAL A 4 -7.32 -27.64 -19.71
CA VAL A 4 -8.79 -27.55 -19.88
C VAL A 4 -9.16 -27.12 -21.30
N ASP A 5 -8.27 -26.37 -21.96
CA ASP A 5 -8.44 -25.85 -23.32
C ASP A 5 -7.13 -26.04 -24.10
N PRO A 6 -6.84 -27.27 -24.55
CA PRO A 6 -5.58 -27.62 -25.21
C PRO A 6 -5.36 -26.89 -26.54
N GLU A 7 -6.42 -26.58 -27.28
CA GLU A 7 -6.34 -25.89 -28.56
C GLU A 7 -5.72 -24.50 -28.43
N ASN A 8 -5.93 -23.82 -27.29
CA ASN A 8 -5.38 -22.52 -27.01
C ASN A 8 -4.14 -22.56 -26.07
N ALA A 9 -3.59 -23.74 -25.78
CA ALA A 9 -2.48 -23.92 -24.84
C ALA A 9 -1.29 -23.02 -25.16
N GLN A 10 -0.91 -22.88 -26.44
CA GLN A 10 0.21 -22.03 -26.86
C GLN A 10 -0.05 -20.55 -26.56
N ILE A 11 -1.29 -20.07 -26.71
CA ILE A 11 -1.68 -18.70 -26.39
C ILE A 11 -1.53 -18.45 -24.89
N TYR A 12 -2.02 -19.37 -24.06
CA TYR A 12 -1.87 -19.28 -22.60
C TYR A 12 -0.42 -19.26 -22.14
N HIS A 13 0.42 -20.12 -22.70
CA HIS A 13 1.85 -20.13 -22.40
C HIS A 13 2.54 -18.82 -22.80
N ASN A 14 2.25 -18.31 -23.98
CA ASN A 14 2.82 -17.05 -24.44
C ASN A 14 2.39 -15.87 -23.58
N ASN A 15 1.10 -15.80 -23.21
CA ASN A 15 0.58 -14.76 -22.34
C ASN A 15 1.18 -14.86 -20.92
N GLY A 16 1.32 -16.07 -20.39
CA GLY A 16 2.00 -16.32 -19.12
C GLY A 16 3.43 -15.82 -19.11
N LYS A 17 4.23 -16.19 -20.13
CA LYS A 17 5.62 -15.71 -20.29
C LYS A 17 5.70 -14.18 -20.34
N LYS A 18 4.87 -13.53 -21.16
CA LYS A 18 4.83 -12.06 -21.27
C LYS A 18 4.49 -11.42 -19.91
N THR A 19 3.51 -11.98 -19.19
CA THR A 19 3.11 -11.45 -17.88
C THR A 19 4.22 -11.60 -16.85
N ILE A 20 4.91 -12.74 -16.81
CA ILE A 20 6.05 -12.97 -15.91
C ILE A 20 7.17 -11.96 -16.15
N LEU A 21 7.53 -11.71 -17.41
CA LEU A 21 8.54 -10.70 -17.75
C LEU A 21 8.13 -9.31 -17.26
N ARG A 22 6.89 -8.90 -17.54
CA ARG A 22 6.36 -7.60 -17.09
C ARG A 22 6.34 -7.47 -15.56
N LEU A 23 6.00 -8.54 -14.85
CA LEU A 23 6.04 -8.56 -13.38
C LEU A 23 7.46 -8.47 -12.84
N SER A 24 8.41 -9.13 -13.50
CA SER A 24 9.83 -9.03 -13.14
C SER A 24 10.35 -7.59 -13.30
N ASP A 25 10.07 -6.95 -14.43
CA ASP A 25 10.45 -5.56 -14.67
C ASP A 25 9.80 -4.60 -13.67
N LEU A 26 8.51 -4.79 -13.40
CA LEU A 26 7.82 -4.01 -12.37
C LEU A 26 8.47 -4.18 -11.00
N ASN A 27 8.79 -5.42 -10.61
CA ASN A 27 9.42 -5.70 -9.33
C ASN A 27 10.77 -4.97 -9.18
N ILE A 28 11.62 -4.97 -10.21
CA ILE A 28 12.89 -4.24 -10.20
C ILE A 28 12.66 -2.73 -9.99
N GLN A 29 11.68 -2.15 -10.69
CA GLN A 29 11.34 -0.74 -10.52
C GLN A 29 10.83 -0.42 -9.12
N LEU A 30 10.01 -1.29 -8.54
CA LEU A 30 9.48 -1.13 -7.19
C LEU A 30 10.57 -1.31 -6.12
N GLU A 31 11.46 -2.27 -6.26
CA GLU A 31 12.61 -2.46 -5.35
C GLU A 31 13.48 -1.21 -5.30
N SER A 32 13.87 -0.69 -6.46
CA SER A 32 14.66 0.54 -6.57
C SER A 32 13.96 1.73 -5.90
N LYS A 33 12.65 1.87 -6.11
CA LYS A 33 11.88 3.00 -5.56
C LYS A 33 11.65 2.88 -4.06
N MET A 34 11.35 1.68 -3.57
CA MET A 34 11.03 1.44 -2.15
C MET A 34 12.28 1.39 -1.27
N SER A 35 13.45 1.02 -1.79
CA SER A 35 14.70 1.02 -1.04
C SER A 35 15.02 2.39 -0.43
N SER A 36 14.67 3.47 -1.11
CA SER A 36 14.89 4.85 -0.63
C SER A 36 14.03 5.24 0.58
N VAL A 37 12.99 4.46 0.89
CA VAL A 37 12.01 4.74 1.95
C VAL A 37 11.83 3.58 2.93
N SER A 38 12.53 2.47 2.77
CA SER A 38 12.38 1.24 3.58
C SER A 38 12.60 1.46 5.08
N SER A 39 13.51 2.36 5.45
CA SER A 39 13.75 2.72 6.87
C SER A 39 12.77 3.74 7.45
N LYS A 40 11.86 4.28 6.64
CA LYS A 40 10.95 5.33 7.10
C LYS A 40 9.73 4.74 7.79
N SER A 41 9.40 5.29 8.96
CA SER A 41 8.23 4.87 9.73
C SER A 41 6.96 5.54 9.23
N TYR A 42 5.90 4.73 9.06
CA TYR A 42 4.59 5.21 8.65
C TYR A 42 3.47 4.40 9.31
N ILE A 43 2.24 4.89 9.15
CA ILE A 43 1.03 4.24 9.63
C ILE A 43 0.08 4.09 8.45
N VAL A 44 -0.57 2.94 8.34
CA VAL A 44 -1.61 2.67 7.34
C VAL A 44 -3.00 2.80 7.96
N PHE A 45 -4.04 2.95 7.12
CA PHE A 45 -5.41 2.97 7.63
C PHE A 45 -5.78 1.60 8.19
N HIS A 46 -5.66 0.53 7.40
CA HIS A 46 -5.80 -0.85 7.85
C HIS A 46 -4.68 -1.74 7.30
N ASP A 47 -4.56 -2.94 7.83
CA ASP A 47 -3.45 -3.86 7.51
C ASP A 47 -3.74 -4.65 6.21
N ALA A 48 -3.71 -3.96 5.08
CA ALA A 48 -3.95 -4.54 3.75
C ALA A 48 -2.66 -4.72 2.93
N TYR A 49 -1.53 -4.23 3.42
CA TYR A 49 -0.31 -4.08 2.61
C TYR A 49 0.81 -5.02 3.01
N GLN A 50 0.60 -5.93 3.95
CA GLN A 50 1.63 -6.75 4.59
C GLN A 50 2.52 -7.54 3.59
N TYR A 51 1.96 -8.03 2.48
CA TYR A 51 2.75 -8.72 1.45
C TYR A 51 3.66 -7.75 0.68
N PHE A 52 3.15 -6.57 0.34
CA PHE A 52 3.92 -5.51 -0.30
C PHE A 52 5.01 -4.99 0.64
N GLU A 53 4.67 -4.74 1.88
CA GLU A 53 5.57 -4.27 2.93
C GLU A 53 6.70 -5.26 3.19
N LYS A 54 6.36 -6.53 3.33
CA LYS A 54 7.35 -7.60 3.51
C LYS A 54 8.26 -7.75 2.28
N ARG A 55 7.69 -7.71 1.07
CA ARG A 55 8.44 -7.84 -0.18
C ARG A 55 9.49 -6.75 -0.34
N TYR A 56 9.14 -5.50 0.00
CA TYR A 56 10.01 -4.35 -0.17
C TYR A 56 10.63 -3.84 1.15
N GLN A 57 10.60 -4.64 2.21
CA GLN A 57 11.21 -4.37 3.51
C GLN A 57 10.80 -3.01 4.08
N LEU A 58 9.52 -2.64 3.93
CA LEU A 58 8.98 -1.41 4.47
C LEU A 58 8.70 -1.54 5.97
N ASN A 59 8.58 -0.40 6.66
CA ASN A 59 8.46 -0.34 8.12
C ASN A 59 7.14 0.29 8.58
N PRO A 60 5.98 -0.38 8.42
CA PRO A 60 4.73 0.07 9.03
C PRO A 60 4.81 -0.08 10.55
N ILE A 61 4.38 0.95 11.27
CA ILE A 61 4.44 0.98 12.74
C ILE A 61 3.10 0.54 13.38
N ALA A 62 2.00 0.83 12.70
CA ALA A 62 0.65 0.50 13.15
C ALA A 62 -0.36 0.65 12.02
N SER A 63 -1.58 0.16 12.27
CA SER A 63 -2.78 0.51 11.50
C SER A 63 -3.73 1.32 12.37
N VAL A 64 -4.49 2.25 11.76
CA VAL A 64 -5.49 3.08 12.45
C VAL A 64 -6.71 2.26 12.80
N ALA A 65 -7.31 1.61 11.81
CA ALA A 65 -8.46 0.76 12.00
C ALA A 65 -8.10 -0.51 12.76
N GLY A 66 -8.97 -0.91 13.67
CA GLY A 66 -8.97 -2.26 14.24
C GLY A 66 -9.57 -3.27 13.26
N SER A 67 -9.75 -4.50 13.71
CA SER A 67 -10.35 -5.59 12.93
C SER A 67 -11.76 -5.28 12.38
N SER A 68 -12.49 -4.34 13.00
CA SER A 68 -13.83 -3.91 12.56
C SER A 68 -13.83 -2.83 11.47
N GLY A 69 -12.69 -2.20 11.19
CA GLY A 69 -12.53 -1.19 10.12
C GLY A 69 -13.25 0.15 10.30
N HIS A 70 -14.20 0.29 11.22
CA HIS A 70 -15.14 1.41 11.26
C HIS A 70 -14.96 2.41 12.40
N SER A 71 -14.28 2.02 13.48
CA SER A 71 -14.10 2.89 14.63
C SER A 71 -12.74 2.69 15.29
N ILE A 72 -12.28 3.72 15.98
CA ILE A 72 -11.08 3.67 16.79
C ILE A 72 -11.46 3.89 18.25
N SER A 73 -11.02 3.01 19.14
CA SER A 73 -11.21 3.22 20.57
C SER A 73 -10.28 4.32 21.08
N VAL A 74 -10.65 4.95 22.19
CA VAL A 74 -9.82 5.99 22.84
C VAL A 74 -8.44 5.44 23.20
N GLY A 75 -8.36 4.22 23.73
CA GLY A 75 -7.08 3.57 24.06
C GLY A 75 -6.19 3.40 22.84
N ARG A 76 -6.74 2.94 21.70
CA ARG A 76 -5.99 2.81 20.45
C ARG A 76 -5.54 4.17 19.88
N LEU A 77 -6.36 5.20 20.00
CA LEU A 77 -5.97 6.56 19.59
C LEU A 77 -4.74 7.04 20.38
N ILE A 78 -4.77 6.87 21.71
CA ILE A 78 -3.64 7.22 22.59
C ILE A 78 -2.39 6.42 22.19
N ASP A 79 -2.51 5.13 21.98
CA ASP A 79 -1.42 4.24 21.57
C ASP A 79 -0.78 4.68 20.24
N ILE A 80 -1.60 4.98 19.23
CA ILE A 80 -1.11 5.42 17.94
C ILE A 80 -0.37 6.76 18.08
N ARG A 81 -0.91 7.71 18.85
CA ARG A 81 -0.24 9.00 19.11
C ARG A 81 1.10 8.85 19.83
N LYS A 82 1.20 7.92 20.79
CA LYS A 82 2.48 7.56 21.42
C LYS A 82 3.47 6.99 20.41
N LYS A 83 3.02 6.10 19.50
CA LYS A 83 3.86 5.54 18.44
C LYS A 83 4.32 6.63 17.45
N ILE A 84 3.45 7.56 17.06
CA ILE A 84 3.81 8.70 16.21
C ILE A 84 5.01 9.45 16.82
N LYS A 85 4.93 9.79 18.11
CA LYS A 85 5.99 10.53 18.79
C LYS A 85 7.28 9.72 18.97
N ASN A 86 7.16 8.45 19.42
CA ASN A 86 8.32 7.65 19.82
C ASN A 86 9.06 7.00 18.63
N LYS A 87 8.41 6.84 17.48
CA LYS A 87 8.95 6.16 16.30
C LYS A 87 9.19 7.11 15.12
N ASN A 88 9.12 8.42 15.35
CA ASN A 88 9.33 9.45 14.31
C ASN A 88 8.50 9.16 13.05
N VAL A 89 7.22 8.89 13.22
CA VAL A 89 6.31 8.63 12.11
C VAL A 89 6.17 9.88 11.26
N ILE A 90 6.48 9.77 9.99
CA ILE A 90 6.44 10.90 9.04
C ILE A 90 5.12 10.93 8.29
N CYS A 91 4.58 9.76 7.94
CA CYS A 91 3.41 9.62 7.09
C CYS A 91 2.34 8.76 7.74
N ILE A 92 1.08 9.13 7.51
CA ILE A 92 -0.09 8.29 7.74
C ILE A 92 -0.91 8.22 6.46
N PHE A 93 -1.37 7.03 6.11
CA PHE A 93 -2.12 6.81 4.89
C PHE A 93 -3.60 6.59 5.18
N THR A 94 -4.45 7.27 4.41
CA THR A 94 -5.90 7.05 4.34
C THR A 94 -6.21 6.16 3.14
N GLU A 95 -7.42 5.68 3.06
CA GLU A 95 -7.92 4.91 1.92
C GLU A 95 -9.20 5.54 1.38
N PRO A 96 -9.42 5.50 0.04
CA PRO A 96 -10.59 6.12 -0.59
C PRO A 96 -11.93 5.53 -0.10
N GLN A 97 -11.90 4.27 0.35
CA GLN A 97 -13.08 3.51 0.78
C GLN A 97 -13.60 3.94 2.16
N PHE A 98 -12.82 4.72 2.91
CA PHE A 98 -13.14 5.08 4.30
C PHE A 98 -13.16 6.59 4.53
N PRO A 99 -14.04 7.06 5.44
CA PRO A 99 -14.08 8.47 5.79
C PRO A 99 -12.74 8.95 6.38
N PRO A 100 -12.19 10.08 5.91
CA PRO A 100 -10.87 10.57 6.35
C PRO A 100 -10.86 11.10 7.79
N LYS A 101 -12.02 11.24 8.42
CA LYS A 101 -12.19 11.82 9.76
C LYS A 101 -11.39 11.11 10.85
N LEU A 102 -11.30 9.78 10.77
CA LEU A 102 -10.54 8.99 11.74
C LEU A 102 -9.05 9.34 11.71
N VAL A 103 -8.47 9.40 10.53
CA VAL A 103 -7.05 9.77 10.36
C VAL A 103 -6.83 11.22 10.77
N GLN A 104 -7.73 12.14 10.43
CA GLN A 104 -7.66 13.54 10.87
C GLN A 104 -7.62 13.64 12.39
N THR A 105 -8.45 12.87 13.11
CA THR A 105 -8.43 12.82 14.57
C THR A 105 -7.08 12.32 15.11
N VAL A 106 -6.50 11.31 14.48
CA VAL A 106 -5.21 10.74 14.88
C VAL A 106 -4.07 11.76 14.76
N ILE A 107 -4.00 12.48 13.63
CA ILE A 107 -2.89 13.39 13.31
C ILE A 107 -3.08 14.81 13.86
N SER A 108 -4.24 15.14 14.38
CA SER A 108 -4.51 16.49 14.93
C SER A 108 -3.46 16.89 15.98
N GLY A 109 -2.84 18.06 15.77
CA GLY A 109 -1.76 18.56 16.63
C GLY A 109 -0.41 17.87 16.40
N THR A 110 -0.21 17.15 15.29
CA THR A 110 1.07 16.54 14.92
C THR A 110 1.58 17.11 13.59
N ALA A 111 2.87 16.91 13.29
CA ALA A 111 3.48 17.26 12.00
C ALA A 111 3.42 16.11 10.97
N VAL A 112 2.65 15.07 11.23
CA VAL A 112 2.54 13.88 10.35
C VAL A 112 1.84 14.25 9.05
N LYS A 113 2.45 13.89 7.92
CA LYS A 113 1.88 14.09 6.59
C LYS A 113 0.82 13.04 6.30
N LYS A 114 -0.21 13.44 5.55
CA LYS A 114 -1.26 12.54 5.07
C LYS A 114 -1.01 12.13 3.63
N GLY A 115 -1.03 10.83 3.38
CA GLY A 115 -1.05 10.23 2.04
C GLY A 115 -2.34 9.44 1.79
N ILE A 116 -2.48 8.91 0.58
CA ILE A 116 -3.59 8.03 0.19
C ILE A 116 -3.00 6.73 -0.35
N LEU A 117 -3.45 5.59 0.16
CA LEU A 117 -3.22 4.27 -0.42
C LEU A 117 -4.55 3.65 -0.79
N ASP A 118 -4.64 3.10 -1.99
CA ASP A 118 -5.82 2.39 -2.47
C ASP A 118 -5.43 0.92 -2.73
N PRO A 119 -5.80 -0.02 -1.85
CA PRO A 119 -5.37 -1.41 -1.97
C PRO A 119 -6.10 -2.20 -3.05
N ILE A 120 -7.22 -1.71 -3.54
CA ILE A 120 -8.06 -2.39 -4.53
C ILE A 120 -8.17 -1.66 -5.87
N GLY A 121 -7.63 -0.44 -5.97
CA GLY A 121 -7.60 0.32 -7.21
C GLY A 121 -8.96 0.85 -7.65
N THR A 122 -9.74 1.43 -6.75
CA THR A 122 -11.10 1.93 -7.00
C THR A 122 -11.20 2.93 -8.15
N SER A 123 -10.13 3.68 -8.42
CA SER A 123 -10.06 4.67 -9.49
C SER A 123 -9.39 4.15 -10.76
N ILE A 124 -8.96 2.88 -10.80
CA ILE A 124 -8.27 2.30 -11.95
C ILE A 124 -9.26 1.54 -12.82
N SER A 125 -9.25 1.81 -14.11
CA SER A 125 -10.11 1.07 -15.05
C SER A 125 -9.75 -0.42 -15.05
N PRO A 126 -10.76 -1.32 -15.04
CA PRO A 126 -10.53 -2.76 -15.16
C PRO A 126 -9.78 -3.09 -16.47
N GLY A 127 -8.92 -4.11 -16.39
CA GLY A 127 -8.18 -4.56 -17.57
C GLY A 127 -6.79 -5.09 -17.24
N PRO A 128 -6.01 -5.47 -18.26
CA PRO A 128 -4.69 -6.10 -18.09
C PRO A 128 -3.65 -5.20 -17.44
N GLU A 129 -3.86 -3.90 -17.41
CA GLU A 129 -2.96 -2.92 -16.78
C GLU A 129 -3.32 -2.60 -15.32
N LEU A 130 -4.49 -3.02 -14.83
CA LEU A 130 -4.97 -2.66 -13.48
C LEU A 130 -3.94 -2.99 -12.41
N TYR A 131 -3.46 -4.23 -12.36
CA TYR A 131 -2.53 -4.68 -11.34
C TYR A 131 -1.19 -3.93 -11.37
N PHE A 132 -0.66 -3.71 -12.56
CA PHE A 132 0.60 -2.96 -12.74
C PHE A 132 0.45 -1.50 -12.29
N THR A 133 -0.65 -0.87 -12.65
CA THR A 133 -0.98 0.51 -12.25
C THR A 133 -1.20 0.61 -10.75
N LEU A 134 -1.92 -0.35 -10.17
CA LEU A 134 -2.16 -0.42 -8.73
C LEU A 134 -0.85 -0.41 -7.93
N LEU A 135 0.07 -1.30 -8.24
CA LEU A 135 1.34 -1.38 -7.51
C LEU A 135 2.22 -0.15 -7.73
N LYS A 136 2.22 0.42 -8.93
CA LYS A 136 2.90 1.70 -9.22
C LYS A 136 2.31 2.84 -8.40
N ASN A 137 0.98 2.93 -8.29
CA ASN A 137 0.30 3.96 -7.51
C ASN A 137 0.60 3.84 -6.03
N ILE A 138 0.54 2.63 -5.46
CA ILE A 138 0.93 2.38 -4.06
C ILE A 138 2.35 2.85 -3.81
N SER A 139 3.30 2.42 -4.64
CA SER A 139 4.71 2.81 -4.50
C SER A 139 4.94 4.30 -4.66
N HIS A 140 4.22 4.94 -5.59
CA HIS A 140 4.27 6.38 -5.81
C HIS A 140 3.78 7.13 -4.57
N SER A 141 2.63 6.75 -4.05
CA SER A 141 2.01 7.37 -2.88
C SER A 141 2.93 7.28 -1.65
N ILE A 142 3.47 6.10 -1.38
CA ILE A 142 4.43 5.90 -0.29
C ILE A 142 5.64 6.80 -0.48
N SER A 143 6.32 6.73 -1.63
CA SER A 143 7.53 7.52 -1.87
C SER A 143 7.31 9.02 -1.83
N THR A 144 6.17 9.50 -2.33
CA THR A 144 5.83 10.93 -2.37
C THR A 144 5.58 11.51 -0.98
N CYS A 145 4.93 10.76 -0.11
CA CYS A 145 4.68 11.21 1.27
C CYS A 145 5.99 11.49 2.04
N PHE A 146 7.06 10.78 1.75
CA PHE A 146 8.36 10.96 2.39
C PHE A 146 9.26 12.02 1.75
N LYS A 147 8.90 12.56 0.59
CA LYS A 147 9.61 13.70 0.02
C LYS A 147 9.34 14.96 0.85
N LYS A 148 10.37 15.80 0.95
CA LYS A 148 10.27 17.11 1.64
C LYS A 148 9.35 18.07 0.89
#